data_1a59df2383fa048b3efbd157db9edfea
#
_entry.id   1a59df2383fa048b3efbd157db9edfea
#
_cell.length_a   1.000
_cell.length_b   1.000
_cell.length_c   1.000
_cell.angle_alpha   90.00
_cell.angle_beta   90.00
_cell.angle_gamma   90.00
#
_symmetry.space_group_name_H-M   'P 1'
#
loop_
_entity.id
_entity.type
_entity.pdbx_description
1 polymer ?
#
loop_
_entity_poly.entity_id
_entity_poly.type
_entity_poly.pdbx_seq_one_letter_code
_entity_poly.pdbx_strand_id
1 'polypeptide(L)'
;FAAMMAVIDYVCSIGKHFLGDSAQKYNKRELFVEGMNHIHLQERALLYRMLEGTDKVPGLRHIPGVQVYVDMEDLTYKDLIVAMGIEGIEFAECARRYLEHGVTLFERVKSSPYSKRIVETLGLEGALRVSPLHCHGTDDIDKFLKITKEIAEGK
;
A
#
# COMPACT_ATOMS: atom_id res chain seq x y z
N PHE A 1 -13.41 -16.17 -15.70
CA PHE A 1 -13.35 -15.15 -16.78
C PHE A 1 -14.26 -13.96 -16.53
N ALA A 2 -15.50 -14.13 -16.01
CA ALA A 2 -16.44 -13.02 -15.75
C ALA A 2 -15.85 -11.94 -14.80
N ALA A 3 -15.21 -12.36 -13.71
CA ALA A 3 -14.56 -11.43 -12.79
C ALA A 3 -13.44 -10.60 -13.45
N MET A 4 -12.65 -11.21 -14.32
CA MET A 4 -11.60 -10.52 -15.08
C MET A 4 -12.20 -9.46 -16.02
N MET A 5 -13.30 -9.77 -16.67
CA MET A 5 -14.00 -8.80 -17.53
C MET A 5 -14.52 -7.62 -16.72
N ALA A 6 -15.10 -7.87 -15.54
CA ALA A 6 -15.59 -6.81 -14.66
C ALA A 6 -14.46 -5.87 -14.19
N VAL A 7 -13.27 -6.40 -13.89
CA VAL A 7 -12.09 -5.58 -13.55
C VAL A 7 -11.68 -4.70 -14.73
N ILE A 8 -11.63 -5.25 -15.95
CA ILE A 8 -11.30 -4.47 -17.14
C ILE A 8 -12.34 -3.35 -17.35
N ASP A 9 -13.62 -3.67 -17.22
CA ASP A 9 -14.70 -2.67 -17.40
C ASP A 9 -14.66 -1.60 -16.30
N TYR A 10 -14.30 -1.97 -15.06
CA TYR A 10 -14.08 -1.03 -13.98
C TYR A 10 -12.96 -0.05 -14.30
N VAL A 11 -11.79 -0.54 -14.72
CA VAL A 11 -10.65 0.33 -15.09
C VAL A 11 -11.02 1.24 -16.27
N CYS A 12 -11.69 0.70 -17.29
CA CYS A 12 -12.18 1.52 -18.41
C CYS A 12 -13.18 2.60 -17.96
N SER A 13 -14.00 2.32 -16.92
CA SER A 13 -14.95 3.32 -16.39
C SER A 13 -14.22 4.49 -15.72
N ILE A 14 -13.10 4.23 -15.05
CA ILE A 14 -12.22 5.27 -14.50
C ILE A 14 -11.67 6.13 -15.65
N GLY A 15 -11.11 5.52 -16.70
CA GLY A 15 -10.61 6.25 -17.87
C GLY A 15 -11.69 7.11 -18.53
N LYS A 16 -12.90 6.57 -18.70
CA LYS A 16 -14.05 7.34 -19.21
C LYS A 16 -14.38 8.53 -18.33
N HIS A 17 -14.39 8.36 -17.02
CA HIS A 17 -14.70 9.42 -16.08
C HIS A 17 -13.76 10.63 -16.25
N PHE A 18 -12.45 10.38 -16.32
CA PHE A 18 -11.46 11.45 -16.44
C PHE A 18 -11.40 12.09 -17.84
N LEU A 19 -11.70 11.35 -18.90
CA LEU A 19 -11.78 11.88 -20.27
C LEU A 19 -13.09 12.64 -20.56
N GLY A 20 -14.13 12.43 -19.75
CA GLY A 20 -15.44 13.09 -19.96
C GLY A 20 -15.99 12.84 -21.34
N ASP A 21 -16.51 13.89 -21.98
CA ASP A 21 -17.12 13.81 -23.33
C ASP A 21 -16.15 13.33 -24.42
N SER A 22 -14.84 13.52 -24.23
CA SER A 22 -13.83 13.05 -25.17
C SER A 22 -13.67 11.54 -25.20
N ALA A 23 -14.15 10.81 -24.17
CA ALA A 23 -14.05 9.36 -24.06
C ALA A 23 -14.64 8.60 -25.25
N GLN A 24 -15.61 9.20 -25.96
CA GLN A 24 -16.23 8.61 -27.15
C GLN A 24 -15.25 8.41 -28.31
N LYS A 25 -14.12 9.10 -28.31
CA LYS A 25 -13.08 9.00 -29.33
C LYS A 25 -12.07 7.87 -29.08
N TYR A 26 -12.13 7.25 -27.91
CA TYR A 26 -11.16 6.27 -27.43
C TYR A 26 -11.71 4.84 -27.49
N ASN A 27 -10.88 3.90 -27.95
CA ASN A 27 -11.24 2.49 -27.90
C ASN A 27 -11.05 1.91 -26.47
N LYS A 28 -11.50 0.66 -26.27
CA LYS A 28 -11.47 0.00 -24.94
C LYS A 28 -10.06 -0.09 -24.35
N ARG A 29 -9.03 -0.33 -25.17
CA ARG A 29 -7.63 -0.40 -24.72
C ARG A 29 -7.13 0.95 -24.23
N GLU A 30 -7.42 2.00 -24.99
CA GLU A 30 -7.03 3.37 -24.64
C GLU A 30 -7.72 3.82 -23.34
N LEU A 31 -9.01 3.51 -23.18
CA LEU A 31 -9.74 3.78 -21.94
C LEU A 31 -9.14 3.02 -20.75
N PHE A 32 -8.72 1.78 -20.96
CA PHE A 32 -8.05 0.99 -19.93
C PHE A 32 -6.70 1.60 -19.54
N VAL A 33 -5.89 2.00 -20.49
CA VAL A 33 -4.58 2.64 -20.23
C VAL A 33 -4.78 3.94 -19.46
N GLU A 34 -5.75 4.76 -19.85
CA GLU A 34 -6.07 6.01 -19.13
C GLU A 34 -6.52 5.75 -17.70
N GLY A 35 -7.39 4.75 -17.50
CA GLY A 35 -7.83 4.32 -16.17
C GLY A 35 -6.66 3.87 -15.30
N MET A 36 -5.74 3.06 -15.84
CA MET A 36 -4.53 2.62 -15.13
C MET A 36 -3.60 3.78 -14.77
N ASN A 37 -3.46 4.77 -15.67
CA ASN A 37 -2.67 5.98 -15.39
C ASN A 37 -3.21 6.73 -14.16
N HIS A 38 -4.53 6.90 -14.05
CA HIS A 38 -5.16 7.56 -12.91
C HIS A 38 -5.07 6.73 -11.63
N ILE A 39 -5.25 5.41 -11.71
CA ILE A 39 -5.01 4.50 -10.58
C ILE A 39 -3.59 4.67 -10.07
N HIS A 40 -2.60 4.62 -10.95
CA HIS A 40 -1.20 4.76 -10.59
C HIS A 40 -0.87 6.12 -9.95
N LEU A 41 -1.45 7.22 -10.45
CA LEU A 41 -1.29 8.53 -9.83
C LEU A 41 -1.86 8.57 -8.41
N GLN A 42 -3.05 8.00 -8.20
CA GLN A 42 -3.66 7.89 -6.88
C GLN A 42 -2.81 7.02 -5.94
N GLU A 43 -2.35 5.87 -6.40
CA GLU A 43 -1.52 4.96 -5.60
C GLU A 43 -0.19 5.62 -5.19
N ARG A 44 0.44 6.37 -6.08
CA ARG A 44 1.66 7.14 -5.73
C ARG A 44 1.40 8.23 -4.71
N ALA A 45 0.28 8.93 -4.82
CA ALA A 45 -0.08 9.96 -3.84
C ALA A 45 -0.32 9.35 -2.44
N LEU A 46 -1.01 8.20 -2.37
CA LEU A 46 -1.22 7.47 -1.12
C LEU A 46 0.09 6.89 -0.57
N LEU A 47 0.96 6.36 -1.43
CA LEU A 47 2.27 5.84 -1.05
C LEU A 47 3.16 6.95 -0.47
N TYR A 48 3.23 8.11 -1.15
CA TYR A 48 3.96 9.26 -0.66
C TYR A 48 3.45 9.69 0.72
N ARG A 49 2.13 9.83 0.87
CA ARG A 49 1.51 10.15 2.15
C ARG A 49 1.83 9.11 3.23
N MET A 50 1.82 7.84 2.90
CA MET A 50 2.14 6.76 3.84
C MET A 50 3.60 6.80 4.29
N LEU A 51 4.53 7.13 3.40
CA LEU A 51 5.95 7.19 3.72
C LEU A 51 6.34 8.50 4.41
N GLU A 52 5.86 9.65 3.92
CA GLU A 52 6.25 10.97 4.43
C GLU A 52 5.29 11.53 5.48
N GLY A 53 4.01 11.16 5.42
CA GLY A 53 2.99 11.71 6.32
C GLY A 53 2.53 13.10 5.93
N THR A 54 2.14 13.85 6.95
CA THR A 54 1.71 15.25 6.86
C THR A 54 2.20 16.02 8.09
N ASP A 55 1.98 17.32 8.13
CA ASP A 55 2.28 18.16 9.31
C ASP A 55 1.60 17.67 10.60
N LYS A 56 0.52 16.88 10.49
CA LYS A 56 -0.27 16.39 11.62
C LYS A 56 0.02 14.95 11.99
N VAL A 57 0.42 14.14 11.03
CA VAL A 57 0.62 12.69 11.20
C VAL A 57 1.95 12.31 10.54
N PRO A 58 2.95 11.85 11.31
CA PRO A 58 4.22 11.43 10.73
C PRO A 58 4.04 10.21 9.83
N GLY A 59 4.76 10.19 8.71
CA GLY A 59 4.83 9.01 7.84
C GLY A 59 5.72 7.92 8.40
N LEU A 60 5.69 6.74 7.79
CA LEU A 60 6.45 5.57 8.25
C LEU A 60 7.95 5.84 8.42
N ARG A 61 8.53 6.68 7.55
CA ARG A 61 9.95 7.08 7.62
C ARG A 61 10.29 7.93 8.85
N HIS A 62 9.27 8.54 9.47
CA HIS A 62 9.41 9.52 10.54
C HIS A 62 8.85 9.06 11.88
N ILE A 63 8.32 7.82 11.96
CA ILE A 63 7.87 7.22 13.22
C ILE A 63 9.06 6.49 13.87
N PRO A 64 9.52 6.90 15.05
CA PRO A 64 10.60 6.23 15.76
C PRO A 64 10.30 4.73 15.97
N GLY A 65 11.30 3.89 15.77
CA GLY A 65 11.15 2.44 15.89
C GLY A 65 10.50 1.74 14.68
N VAL A 66 10.00 2.47 13.70
CA VAL A 66 9.51 1.89 12.45
C VAL A 66 10.65 1.77 11.45
N GLN A 67 10.77 0.62 10.82
CA GLN A 67 11.74 0.31 9.78
C GLN A 67 11.01 0.02 8.47
N VAL A 68 11.26 0.82 7.43
CA VAL A 68 10.77 0.57 6.07
C VAL A 68 11.83 -0.24 5.32
N TYR A 69 11.46 -1.42 4.84
CA TYR A 69 12.36 -2.29 4.09
C TYR A 69 12.25 -2.00 2.58
N VAL A 70 13.38 -2.16 1.87
CA VAL A 70 13.46 -1.88 0.42
C VAL A 70 12.92 -0.47 0.12
N ASP A 71 13.33 0.47 0.97
CA ASP A 71 12.92 1.87 0.81
C ASP A 71 13.62 2.49 -0.41
N MET A 72 12.86 3.27 -1.19
CA MET A 72 13.31 3.89 -2.43
C MET A 72 12.94 5.38 -2.38
N GLU A 73 13.91 6.24 -2.77
CA GLU A 73 13.63 7.69 -2.89
C GLU A 73 12.72 7.98 -4.09
N ASP A 74 13.00 7.34 -5.23
CA ASP A 74 12.16 7.47 -6.43
C ASP A 74 10.98 6.50 -6.38
N LEU A 75 9.79 7.05 -6.22
CA LEU A 75 8.53 6.31 -6.15
C LEU A 75 7.84 6.16 -7.52
N THR A 76 8.49 6.58 -8.62
CA THR A 76 7.87 6.63 -9.95
C THR A 76 7.35 5.26 -10.41
N TYR A 77 8.08 4.21 -10.10
CA TYR A 77 7.74 2.82 -10.49
C TYR A 77 7.44 1.92 -9.30
N LYS A 78 7.24 2.50 -8.10
CA LYS A 78 6.91 1.74 -6.92
C LYS A 78 5.40 1.57 -6.79
N ASP A 79 4.98 0.32 -6.66
CA ASP A 79 3.59 -0.01 -6.34
C ASP A 79 3.22 0.43 -4.92
N LEU A 80 1.92 0.55 -4.64
CA LEU A 80 1.38 0.86 -3.32
C LEU A 80 1.50 -0.34 -2.38
N ILE A 81 2.73 -0.80 -2.19
CA ILE A 81 3.09 -1.90 -1.28
C ILE A 81 4.32 -1.48 -0.48
N VAL A 82 4.23 -1.54 0.84
CA VAL A 82 5.33 -1.28 1.76
C VAL A 82 5.61 -2.52 2.59
N ALA A 83 6.87 -2.90 2.68
CA ALA A 83 7.37 -3.87 3.64
C ALA A 83 7.98 -3.12 4.82
N MET A 84 7.57 -3.44 6.05
CA MET A 84 8.02 -2.74 7.24
C MET A 84 8.14 -3.66 8.45
N GLY A 85 8.79 -3.15 9.49
CA GLY A 85 8.83 -3.74 10.84
C GLY A 85 8.75 -2.67 11.90
N ILE A 86 8.46 -3.07 13.14
CA ILE A 86 8.53 -2.20 14.32
C ILE A 86 9.52 -2.83 15.29
N GLU A 87 10.50 -2.05 15.72
CA GLU A 87 11.57 -2.50 16.59
C GLU A 87 11.04 -3.11 17.90
N GLY A 88 11.58 -4.26 18.28
CA GLY A 88 11.19 -4.95 19.51
C GLY A 88 9.84 -5.68 19.47
N ILE A 89 9.13 -5.67 18.34
CA ILE A 89 7.83 -6.36 18.19
C ILE A 89 7.95 -7.43 17.09
N GLU A 90 7.63 -8.67 17.44
CA GLU A 90 7.60 -9.80 16.52
C GLU A 90 6.49 -9.59 15.47
N PHE A 91 6.69 -10.02 14.22
CA PHE A 91 5.82 -9.68 13.09
C PHE A 91 4.39 -10.19 13.23
N ALA A 92 4.19 -11.42 13.73
CA ALA A 92 2.85 -11.97 13.96
C ALA A 92 2.13 -11.23 15.10
N GLU A 93 2.86 -10.89 16.16
CA GLU A 93 2.32 -10.07 17.26
C GLU A 93 1.95 -8.66 16.78
N CYS A 94 2.80 -8.08 15.96
CA CYS A 94 2.52 -6.78 15.36
C CYS A 94 1.26 -6.81 14.49
N ALA A 95 1.12 -7.81 13.62
CA ALA A 95 -0.08 -8.01 12.80
C ALA A 95 -1.35 -8.17 13.65
N ARG A 96 -1.25 -8.89 14.79
CA ARG A 96 -2.35 -9.06 15.75
C ARG A 96 -2.78 -7.71 16.36
N ARG A 97 -1.81 -6.87 16.77
CA ARG A 97 -2.10 -5.53 17.31
C ARG A 97 -2.82 -4.65 16.31
N TYR A 98 -2.36 -4.64 15.04
CA TYR A 98 -3.07 -3.92 13.98
C TYR A 98 -4.52 -4.40 13.81
N LEU A 99 -4.74 -5.72 13.87
CA LEU A 99 -6.09 -6.28 13.75
C LEU A 99 -7.01 -5.83 14.90
N GLU A 100 -6.51 -5.70 16.12
CA GLU A 100 -7.25 -5.17 17.28
C GLU A 100 -7.70 -3.72 17.08
N HIS A 101 -6.95 -2.94 16.29
CA HIS A 101 -7.30 -1.57 15.89
C HIS A 101 -8.12 -1.51 14.57
N GLY A 102 -8.55 -2.67 14.06
CA GLY A 102 -9.36 -2.77 12.84
C GLY A 102 -8.57 -2.54 11.55
N VAL A 103 -7.26 -2.81 11.57
CA VAL A 103 -6.39 -2.80 10.38
C VAL A 103 -5.89 -4.21 10.12
N THR A 104 -6.17 -4.76 8.95
CA THR A 104 -5.71 -6.10 8.57
C THR A 104 -4.40 -6.02 7.80
N LEU A 105 -3.34 -6.56 8.37
CA LEU A 105 -2.04 -6.75 7.75
C LEU A 105 -1.65 -8.23 7.80
N PHE A 106 -0.67 -8.60 6.99
CA PHE A 106 -0.11 -9.95 7.02
C PHE A 106 1.41 -9.90 7.10
N GLU A 107 1.94 -10.72 8.00
CA GLU A 107 3.38 -10.95 8.08
C GLU A 107 3.88 -11.79 6.89
N ARG A 108 5.15 -11.59 6.58
CA ARG A 108 5.95 -12.38 5.65
C ARG A 108 7.19 -12.85 6.38
N VAL A 109 7.26 -14.14 6.70
CA VAL A 109 8.30 -14.70 7.56
C VAL A 109 8.98 -15.92 6.92
N LYS A 110 10.22 -16.22 7.34
CA LYS A 110 11.00 -17.36 6.84
C LYS A 110 10.34 -18.72 7.10
N SER A 111 9.54 -18.85 8.17
CA SER A 111 8.82 -20.08 8.49
C SER A 111 7.67 -20.39 7.52
N SER A 112 7.18 -19.37 6.79
CA SER A 112 6.13 -19.57 5.79
C SER A 112 6.70 -19.99 4.45
N PRO A 113 6.30 -21.15 3.90
CA PRO A 113 6.80 -21.63 2.60
C PRO A 113 6.50 -20.66 1.44
N TYR A 114 5.46 -19.83 1.59
CA TYR A 114 5.06 -18.85 0.56
C TYR A 114 5.90 -17.57 0.56
N SER A 115 6.51 -17.22 1.69
CA SER A 115 7.29 -15.99 1.82
C SER A 115 8.78 -16.22 2.07
N LYS A 116 9.18 -17.44 2.46
CA LYS A 116 10.56 -17.78 2.81
C LYS A 116 11.56 -17.26 1.78
N ARG A 117 11.34 -17.60 0.51
CA ARG A 117 12.26 -17.28 -0.57
C ARG A 117 12.50 -15.78 -0.75
N ILE A 118 11.44 -14.96 -0.71
CA ILE A 118 11.59 -13.51 -0.88
C ILE A 118 12.25 -12.88 0.35
N VAL A 119 11.86 -13.31 1.55
CA VAL A 119 12.41 -12.80 2.80
C VAL A 119 13.90 -13.12 2.90
N GLU A 120 14.33 -14.34 2.57
CA GLU A 120 15.72 -14.76 2.55
C GLU A 120 16.55 -14.01 1.48
N THR A 121 15.98 -13.81 0.28
CA THR A 121 16.66 -13.08 -0.81
C THR A 121 16.92 -11.61 -0.42
N LEU A 122 16.01 -11.02 0.35
CA LEU A 122 16.17 -9.64 0.85
C LEU A 122 17.03 -9.57 2.13
N GLY A 123 17.53 -10.68 2.66
CA GLY A 123 18.31 -10.74 3.89
C GLY A 123 17.52 -10.37 5.16
N LEU A 124 16.18 -10.48 5.12
CA LEU A 124 15.29 -10.13 6.22
C LEU A 124 14.94 -11.37 7.05
N GLU A 125 14.62 -11.17 8.33
CA GLU A 125 13.97 -12.22 9.15
C GLU A 125 12.48 -12.32 8.89
N GLY A 126 11.86 -11.22 8.54
CA GLY A 126 10.44 -11.08 8.19
C GLY A 126 10.10 -9.65 7.82
N ALA A 127 8.84 -9.41 7.53
CA ALA A 127 8.25 -8.10 7.29
C ALA A 127 6.74 -8.14 7.48
N LEU A 128 6.15 -7.02 7.84
CA LEU A 128 4.74 -6.75 7.64
C LEU A 128 4.53 -6.26 6.21
N ARG A 129 3.55 -6.79 5.51
CA ARG A 129 3.14 -6.29 4.20
C ARG A 129 1.94 -5.36 4.33
N VAL A 130 2.15 -4.10 4.04
CA VAL A 130 1.12 -3.06 3.95
C VAL A 130 0.78 -2.84 2.50
N SER A 131 -0.44 -3.11 2.09
CA SER A 131 -0.86 -3.06 0.68
C SER A 131 -2.29 -2.53 0.55
N PRO A 132 -2.50 -1.22 0.76
CA PRO A 132 -3.78 -0.60 0.46
C PRO A 132 -4.04 -0.61 -1.04
N LEU A 133 -5.25 -0.29 -1.43
CA LEU A 133 -5.67 -0.19 -2.84
C LEU A 133 -5.92 1.27 -3.20
N HIS A 134 -5.96 1.58 -4.48
CA HIS A 134 -6.27 2.91 -5.01
C HIS A 134 -7.64 3.46 -4.56
N CYS A 135 -8.56 2.59 -4.13
CA CYS A 135 -9.87 2.99 -3.61
C CYS A 135 -9.86 3.43 -2.13
N HIS A 136 -8.73 3.28 -1.42
CA HIS A 136 -8.57 3.86 -0.10
C HIS A 136 -8.40 5.38 -0.20
N GLY A 137 -8.86 6.07 0.84
CA GLY A 137 -8.70 7.52 0.97
C GLY A 137 -7.48 7.92 1.81
N THR A 138 -7.25 9.21 1.86
CA THR A 138 -6.21 9.80 2.74
C THR A 138 -6.49 9.51 4.21
N ASP A 139 -7.77 9.46 4.61
CA ASP A 139 -8.17 9.18 6.00
C ASP A 139 -7.81 7.75 6.42
N ASP A 140 -7.87 6.79 5.51
CA ASP A 140 -7.45 5.41 5.76
C ASP A 140 -5.94 5.34 6.03
N ILE A 141 -5.15 6.05 5.22
CA ILE A 141 -3.69 6.15 5.41
C ILE A 141 -3.37 6.86 6.73
N ASP A 142 -4.02 7.96 7.05
CA ASP A 142 -3.80 8.69 8.31
C ASP A 142 -4.18 7.84 9.53
N LYS A 143 -5.28 7.09 9.44
CA LYS A 143 -5.67 6.13 10.49
C LYS A 143 -4.59 5.07 10.68
N PHE A 144 -4.11 4.48 9.60
CA PHE A 144 -3.03 3.48 9.63
C PHE A 144 -1.77 4.07 10.29
N LEU A 145 -1.33 5.26 9.90
CA LEU A 145 -0.15 5.92 10.46
C LEU A 145 -0.29 6.23 11.94
N LYS A 146 -1.46 6.69 12.41
CA LYS A 146 -1.74 6.93 13.83
C LYS A 146 -1.62 5.64 14.64
N ILE A 147 -2.26 4.56 14.16
CA ILE A 147 -2.19 3.23 14.79
C ILE A 147 -0.75 2.73 14.81
N THR A 148 0.00 2.89 13.72
CA THR A 148 1.42 2.51 13.65
C THR A 148 2.23 3.22 14.74
N LYS A 149 2.02 4.53 14.90
CA LYS A 149 2.68 5.31 15.95
C LYS A 149 2.31 4.82 17.35
N GLU A 150 1.04 4.56 17.63
CA GLU A 150 0.57 4.04 18.92
C GLU A 150 1.22 2.69 19.24
N ILE A 151 1.25 1.77 18.29
CA ILE A 151 1.90 0.44 18.46
C ILE A 151 3.41 0.61 18.69
N ALA A 152 4.08 1.49 17.96
CA ALA A 152 5.52 1.74 18.13
C ALA A 152 5.85 2.38 19.49
N GLU A 153 4.95 3.20 20.05
CA GLU A 153 5.07 3.79 21.39
C GLU A 153 4.65 2.84 22.52
N GLY A 154 4.23 1.62 22.22
CA GLY A 154 3.83 0.60 23.22
C GLY A 154 2.46 0.86 23.84
N LYS A 155 1.59 1.54 23.14
CA LYS A 155 0.21 1.85 23.56
C LYS A 155 -0.79 0.87 22.97
#